data_ed57421f1db6978fe96acc29773820cb
#
_entry.id   ed57421f1db6978fe96acc29773820cb
#
_cell.length_a   1.000
_cell.length_b   1.000
_cell.length_c   1.000
_cell.angle_alpha   90.00
_cell.angle_beta   90.00
_cell.angle_gamma   90.00
#
_symmetry.space_group_name_H-M   'P 1'
#
loop_
_entity.id
_entity.type
_entity.pdbx_description
1 polymer ?
#
loop_
_entity_poly.entity_id
_entity_poly.type
_entity_poly.pdbx_seq_one_letter_code
_entity_poly.pdbx_strand_id
1 'polypeptide(L)'
;MNSCAIPLLIMGLVGELPTPDELLAKATAALGGEAALATNLQTSWTVTKVAPDADSSTTPTAKEEVTVKVSNSSYELKVKQGKGHLTLFHTANFDWMQLPQHTKIPPVRISQDRLHQWDPIAQPHLEFLHAWNRRPERRTMGLVMRGDEACYRIRLAGSSDPTFLEEGAEFVYLSVITGLPVTHESAANSRSGARRITDFKDWEATGPIKLPTQLTLTGINGKVRQVKNTAASILEVPLVLEVPQQVKDAKDPNPVLTPDGPSLATQTPVTSEPEQPEAIEPGPNPKPLAPKQPTAPEQPAKSP
;
A
#
# COMPACT_ATOMS: atom_id res chain seq x y z
N MET A 1 -42.12 -10.14 -9.02
CA MET A 1 -41.07 -9.21 -8.59
C MET A 1 -41.41 -8.80 -7.17
N ASN A 2 -40.90 -9.53 -6.18
CA ASN A 2 -41.12 -9.23 -4.77
C ASN A 2 -39.88 -8.52 -4.25
N SER A 3 -40.01 -7.19 -4.10
CA SER A 3 -39.02 -6.36 -3.43
C SER A 3 -39.09 -6.65 -1.92
N CYS A 4 -38.17 -7.46 -1.42
CA CYS A 4 -38.01 -7.70 0.00
C CYS A 4 -37.29 -6.50 0.59
N ALA A 5 -38.03 -5.53 1.08
CA ALA A 5 -37.53 -4.43 1.88
C ALA A 5 -37.07 -5.03 3.22
N ILE A 6 -35.77 -5.13 3.42
CA ILE A 6 -35.18 -5.44 4.73
C ILE A 6 -35.35 -4.17 5.56
N PRO A 7 -36.15 -4.18 6.63
CA PRO A 7 -36.24 -3.04 7.52
C PRO A 7 -34.88 -2.86 8.20
N LEU A 8 -34.27 -1.69 7.97
CA LEU A 8 -33.07 -1.22 8.65
C LEU A 8 -33.44 -0.96 10.12
N LEU A 9 -33.40 -2.01 10.93
CA LEU A 9 -33.58 -1.91 12.38
C LEU A 9 -32.27 -1.42 13.01
N ILE A 10 -31.87 -0.18 12.68
CA ILE A 10 -30.86 0.57 13.44
C ILE A 10 -31.62 1.32 14.53
N MET A 11 -32.13 0.61 15.50
CA MET A 11 -32.64 1.22 16.72
C MET A 11 -31.70 0.90 17.89
N GLY A 12 -30.99 1.96 18.34
CA GLY A 12 -30.78 2.18 19.77
C GLY A 12 -29.79 1.26 20.47
N LEU A 13 -28.60 1.01 19.95
CA LEU A 13 -27.47 0.72 20.80
C LEU A 13 -26.62 2.01 20.85
N VAL A 14 -26.96 2.88 21.82
CA VAL A 14 -26.02 3.85 22.39
C VAL A 14 -25.10 3.04 23.30
N GLY A 15 -24.50 2.01 22.75
CA GLY A 15 -23.38 1.30 23.34
C GLY A 15 -22.11 2.02 22.93
N GLU A 16 -21.19 2.13 23.86
CA GLU A 16 -19.85 2.63 23.57
C GLU A 16 -19.24 1.82 22.41
N LEU A 17 -18.62 2.52 21.46
CA LEU A 17 -17.94 1.83 20.36
C LEU A 17 -16.83 0.97 20.92
N PRO A 18 -16.63 -0.25 20.40
CA PRO A 18 -15.53 -1.09 20.86
C PRO A 18 -14.19 -0.37 20.64
N THR A 19 -13.29 -0.56 21.58
CA THR A 19 -11.95 0.00 21.53
C THR A 19 -11.17 -0.61 20.37
N PRO A 20 -10.15 0.07 19.85
CA PRO A 20 -9.27 -0.51 18.84
C PRO A 20 -8.66 -1.85 19.26
N ASP A 21 -8.27 -2.01 20.54
CA ASP A 21 -7.64 -3.23 21.03
C ASP A 21 -8.63 -4.40 21.11
N GLU A 22 -9.88 -4.17 21.48
CA GLU A 22 -10.94 -5.17 21.41
C GLU A 22 -11.20 -5.62 19.97
N LEU A 23 -11.17 -4.69 19.02
CA LEU A 23 -11.33 -4.98 17.60
C LEU A 23 -10.13 -5.76 17.04
N LEU A 24 -8.91 -5.42 17.48
CA LEU A 24 -7.70 -6.17 17.13
C LEU A 24 -7.79 -7.62 17.65
N ALA A 25 -8.15 -7.80 18.91
CA ALA A 25 -8.30 -9.13 19.49
C ALA A 25 -9.36 -9.96 18.75
N LYS A 26 -10.50 -9.33 18.39
CA LYS A 26 -11.54 -9.97 17.58
C LYS A 26 -11.03 -10.38 16.20
N ALA A 27 -10.30 -9.49 15.51
CA ALA A 27 -9.75 -9.77 14.19
C ALA A 27 -8.69 -10.88 14.24
N THR A 28 -7.79 -10.84 15.22
CA THR A 28 -6.78 -11.87 15.43
C THR A 28 -7.44 -13.24 15.69
N ALA A 29 -8.44 -13.31 16.56
CA ALA A 29 -9.20 -14.53 16.81
C ALA A 29 -9.93 -15.03 15.56
N ALA A 30 -10.53 -14.12 14.77
CA ALA A 30 -11.23 -14.47 13.53
C ALA A 30 -10.29 -15.04 12.45
N LEU A 31 -9.02 -14.65 12.45
CA LEU A 31 -7.97 -15.17 11.56
C LEU A 31 -7.41 -16.52 12.01
N GLY A 32 -7.71 -16.98 13.21
CA GLY A 32 -7.24 -18.26 13.77
C GLY A 32 -6.42 -18.10 15.05
N GLY A 33 -6.22 -16.87 15.53
CA GLY A 33 -5.45 -16.57 16.75
C GLY A 33 -3.96 -16.32 16.46
N GLU A 34 -3.23 -15.86 17.47
CA GLU A 34 -1.80 -15.48 17.35
C GLU A 34 -0.91 -16.60 16.82
N ALA A 35 -1.12 -17.83 17.28
CA ALA A 35 -0.36 -19.00 16.83
C ALA A 35 -0.58 -19.27 15.33
N ALA A 36 -1.79 -19.05 14.84
CA ALA A 36 -2.10 -19.22 13.42
C ALA A 36 -1.42 -18.14 12.54
N LEU A 37 -1.32 -16.91 13.05
CA LEU A 37 -0.65 -15.82 12.33
C LEU A 37 0.85 -16.07 12.12
N ALA A 38 1.48 -16.89 12.96
CA ALA A 38 2.88 -17.30 12.82
C ALA A 38 3.07 -18.52 11.90
N THR A 39 2.00 -19.02 11.27
CA THR A 39 2.07 -20.21 10.40
C THR A 39 2.89 -19.92 9.14
N ASN A 40 3.80 -20.85 8.81
CA ASN A 40 4.54 -20.79 7.56
C ASN A 40 3.63 -21.20 6.41
N LEU A 41 3.57 -20.38 5.36
CA LEU A 41 2.63 -20.55 4.27
C LEU A 41 3.31 -20.56 2.91
N GLN A 42 2.74 -21.33 1.98
CA GLN A 42 2.95 -21.16 0.56
C GLN A 42 1.61 -20.86 -0.09
N THR A 43 1.56 -19.77 -0.85
CA THR A 43 0.36 -19.37 -1.59
C THR A 43 0.69 -19.15 -3.06
N SER A 44 -0.29 -19.38 -3.92
CA SER A 44 -0.21 -19.09 -5.35
C SER A 44 -1.36 -18.19 -5.76
N TRP A 45 -1.05 -17.18 -6.55
CA TRP A 45 -1.99 -16.14 -6.93
C TRP A 45 -1.97 -15.90 -8.43
N THR A 46 -3.13 -15.58 -8.99
CA THR A 46 -3.23 -14.98 -10.31
C THR A 46 -3.56 -13.51 -10.18
N VAL A 47 -2.70 -12.65 -10.69
CA VAL A 47 -2.86 -11.21 -10.70
C VAL A 47 -3.33 -10.77 -12.08
N THR A 48 -4.48 -10.12 -12.15
CA THR A 48 -5.05 -9.59 -13.38
C THR A 48 -5.09 -8.07 -13.32
N LYS A 49 -4.49 -7.40 -14.30
CA LYS A 49 -4.55 -5.94 -14.43
C LYS A 49 -5.88 -5.57 -15.10
N VAL A 50 -6.61 -4.65 -14.50
CA VAL A 50 -7.87 -4.13 -15.03
C VAL A 50 -7.59 -2.75 -15.63
N ALA A 51 -8.01 -2.54 -16.89
CA ALA A 51 -7.90 -1.22 -17.49
C ALA A 51 -8.90 -0.26 -16.82
N PRO A 52 -8.53 1.00 -16.51
CA PRO A 52 -9.41 1.93 -15.81
C PRO A 52 -10.68 2.30 -16.59
N ASP A 53 -10.66 2.19 -17.93
CA ASP A 53 -11.76 2.59 -18.83
C ASP A 53 -12.49 1.38 -19.44
N ALA A 54 -12.30 0.20 -18.89
CA ALA A 54 -12.94 -0.99 -19.42
C ALA A 54 -14.42 -1.00 -19.04
N ASP A 55 -15.30 -0.64 -19.97
CA ASP A 55 -16.66 -1.18 -19.98
C ASP A 55 -16.55 -2.68 -19.73
N SER A 56 -17.47 -3.22 -18.95
CA SER A 56 -17.47 -4.60 -18.40
C SER A 56 -17.24 -5.74 -19.42
N SER A 57 -17.02 -5.43 -20.68
CA SER A 57 -16.75 -6.35 -21.81
C SER A 57 -15.27 -6.47 -22.19
N THR A 58 -14.35 -5.70 -21.59
CA THR A 58 -12.94 -5.69 -22.01
C THR A 58 -12.19 -6.88 -21.41
N THR A 59 -11.57 -7.67 -22.25
CA THR A 59 -10.71 -8.81 -21.89
C THR A 59 -9.57 -8.35 -20.98
N PRO A 60 -9.32 -9.02 -19.82
CA PRO A 60 -8.23 -8.67 -18.92
C PRO A 60 -6.88 -8.70 -19.64
N THR A 61 -6.16 -7.60 -19.59
CA THR A 61 -5.05 -7.32 -20.53
C THR A 61 -3.75 -8.08 -20.21
N ALA A 62 -3.53 -8.56 -19.00
CA ALA A 62 -2.38 -9.38 -18.63
C ALA A 62 -2.67 -10.17 -17.36
N LYS A 63 -2.32 -11.45 -17.35
CA LYS A 63 -2.33 -12.31 -16.18
C LYS A 63 -0.88 -12.57 -15.76
N GLU A 64 -0.58 -12.37 -14.49
CA GLU A 64 0.70 -12.71 -13.89
C GLU A 64 0.47 -13.81 -12.85
N GLU A 65 1.31 -14.84 -12.87
CA GLU A 65 1.31 -15.88 -11.84
C GLU A 65 2.32 -15.50 -10.77
N VAL A 66 1.88 -15.52 -9.52
CA VAL A 66 2.70 -15.17 -8.36
C VAL A 66 2.67 -16.32 -7.37
N THR A 67 3.84 -16.76 -6.93
CA THR A 67 3.97 -17.74 -5.84
C THR A 67 4.68 -17.07 -4.67
N VAL A 68 4.17 -17.25 -3.47
CA VAL A 68 4.74 -16.68 -2.25
C VAL A 68 5.01 -17.79 -1.25
N LYS A 69 6.17 -17.73 -0.61
CA LYS A 69 6.49 -18.49 0.60
C LYS A 69 6.72 -17.50 1.73
N VAL A 70 6.05 -17.72 2.85
CA VAL A 70 6.11 -16.85 4.02
C VAL A 70 6.52 -17.67 5.22
N SER A 71 7.42 -17.13 6.05
CA SER A 71 7.79 -17.67 7.34
C SER A 71 8.09 -16.52 8.29
N ASN A 72 7.33 -16.40 9.37
CA ASN A 72 7.42 -15.27 10.29
C ASN A 72 7.31 -13.93 9.55
N SER A 73 8.31 -13.04 9.73
CA SER A 73 8.39 -11.75 9.07
C SER A 73 9.12 -11.79 7.72
N SER A 74 9.48 -12.97 7.21
CA SER A 74 10.25 -13.11 5.96
C SER A 74 9.39 -13.72 4.88
N TYR A 75 9.60 -13.29 3.62
CA TYR A 75 8.96 -13.94 2.49
C TYR A 75 9.83 -13.97 1.22
N GLU A 76 9.57 -14.96 0.39
CA GLU A 76 10.03 -15.08 -0.99
C GLU A 76 8.81 -14.98 -1.91
N LEU A 77 8.78 -14.00 -2.81
CA LEU A 77 7.71 -13.81 -3.78
C LEU A 77 8.26 -13.92 -5.19
N LYS A 78 7.73 -14.85 -5.97
CA LYS A 78 8.11 -15.11 -7.36
C LYS A 78 7.00 -14.68 -8.30
N VAL A 79 7.32 -13.74 -9.21
CA VAL A 79 6.44 -13.32 -10.29
C VAL A 79 6.94 -13.95 -11.59
N LYS A 80 6.10 -14.73 -12.26
CA LYS A 80 6.44 -15.34 -13.54
C LYS A 80 6.55 -14.27 -14.63
N GLN A 81 7.68 -14.21 -15.29
CA GLN A 81 7.95 -13.29 -16.39
C GLN A 81 8.53 -14.04 -17.59
N GLY A 82 7.68 -14.32 -18.58
CA GLY A 82 8.08 -15.08 -19.77
C GLY A 82 8.66 -16.46 -19.39
N LYS A 83 9.94 -16.69 -19.72
CA LYS A 83 10.66 -17.94 -19.42
C LYS A 83 11.34 -17.96 -18.05
N GLY A 84 11.23 -16.91 -17.25
CA GLY A 84 11.90 -16.79 -15.96
C GLY A 84 11.00 -16.22 -14.86
N HIS A 85 11.59 -15.96 -13.71
CA HIS A 85 10.90 -15.36 -12.56
C HIS A 85 11.66 -14.14 -12.08
N LEU A 86 10.93 -13.05 -11.85
CA LEU A 86 11.39 -12.01 -10.94
C LEU A 86 11.14 -12.51 -9.52
N THR A 87 12.16 -12.56 -8.69
CA THR A 87 12.00 -12.97 -7.29
C THR A 87 12.29 -11.79 -6.38
N LEU A 88 11.37 -11.53 -5.46
CA LEU A 88 11.48 -10.53 -4.41
C LEU A 88 11.66 -11.25 -3.08
N PHE A 89 12.53 -10.73 -2.25
CA PHE A 89 12.84 -11.29 -0.94
C PHE A 89 12.73 -10.20 0.12
N HIS A 90 12.12 -10.56 1.23
CA HIS A 90 11.99 -9.71 2.41
C HIS A 90 12.50 -10.46 3.64
N THR A 91 13.28 -9.75 4.44
CA THR A 91 13.68 -10.17 5.79
C THR A 91 13.58 -8.98 6.74
N ALA A 92 13.74 -9.20 8.02
CA ALA A 92 13.72 -8.13 9.01
C ALA A 92 14.71 -6.98 8.73
N ASN A 93 15.84 -7.26 8.02
CA ASN A 93 16.92 -6.30 7.83
C ASN A 93 17.22 -5.95 6.37
N PHE A 94 16.77 -6.76 5.42
CA PHE A 94 17.14 -6.62 4.02
C PHE A 94 15.98 -6.94 3.09
N ASP A 95 15.85 -6.09 2.09
CA ASP A 95 14.95 -6.26 0.96
C ASP A 95 15.78 -6.32 -0.31
N TRP A 96 15.58 -7.36 -1.13
CA TRP A 96 16.28 -7.46 -2.39
C TRP A 96 15.44 -8.13 -3.46
N MET A 97 15.85 -7.93 -4.70
CA MET A 97 15.28 -8.61 -5.85
C MET A 97 16.32 -9.37 -6.64
N GLN A 98 15.90 -10.46 -7.24
CA GLN A 98 16.66 -11.21 -8.21
C GLN A 98 15.89 -11.23 -9.53
N LEU A 99 16.52 -10.70 -10.56
CA LEU A 99 16.00 -10.75 -11.93
C LEU A 99 16.10 -12.16 -12.50
N PRO A 100 15.33 -12.47 -13.56
CA PRO A 100 15.43 -13.78 -14.21
C PRO A 100 16.89 -14.14 -14.56
N GLN A 101 17.28 -15.40 -14.33
CA GLN A 101 18.67 -15.86 -14.44
C GLN A 101 19.33 -15.55 -15.81
N HIS A 102 18.52 -15.50 -16.89
CA HIS A 102 19.03 -15.16 -18.22
C HIS A 102 19.56 -13.72 -18.34
N THR A 103 19.23 -12.82 -17.41
CA THR A 103 19.72 -11.44 -17.42
C THR A 103 21.15 -11.31 -16.94
N LYS A 104 21.70 -12.32 -16.25
CA LYS A 104 23.01 -12.31 -15.61
C LYS A 104 23.26 -11.14 -14.65
N ILE A 105 22.20 -10.47 -14.22
CA ILE A 105 22.28 -9.36 -13.26
C ILE A 105 22.27 -9.98 -11.84
N PRO A 106 23.23 -9.62 -10.99
CA PRO A 106 23.27 -10.10 -9.61
C PRO A 106 22.07 -9.61 -8.82
N PRO A 107 21.76 -10.22 -7.65
CA PRO A 107 20.74 -9.71 -6.74
C PRO A 107 20.98 -8.25 -6.37
N VAL A 108 19.91 -7.45 -6.35
CA VAL A 108 19.96 -6.01 -6.11
C VAL A 108 19.16 -5.68 -4.86
N ARG A 109 19.78 -4.94 -3.93
CA ARG A 109 19.07 -4.37 -2.79
C ARG A 109 18.02 -3.35 -3.26
N ILE A 110 16.81 -3.42 -2.73
CA ILE A 110 15.71 -2.54 -3.13
C ILE A 110 15.19 -1.76 -1.93
N SER A 111 14.51 -0.65 -2.20
CA SER A 111 13.83 0.11 -1.17
C SER A 111 12.57 -0.59 -0.68
N GLN A 112 12.25 -0.39 0.57
CA GLN A 112 11.04 -0.91 1.20
C GLN A 112 9.77 -0.48 0.44
N ASP A 113 9.72 0.75 -0.08
CA ASP A 113 8.58 1.23 -0.88
C ASP A 113 8.29 0.39 -2.12
N ARG A 114 9.34 -0.13 -2.77
CA ARG A 114 9.18 -1.04 -3.90
C ARG A 114 8.59 -2.38 -3.51
N LEU A 115 8.89 -2.83 -2.31
CA LEU A 115 8.40 -4.10 -1.79
C LEU A 115 6.96 -3.98 -1.29
N HIS A 116 6.61 -2.90 -0.60
CA HIS A 116 5.29 -2.69 0.00
C HIS A 116 4.11 -2.78 -0.98
N GLN A 117 4.33 -2.60 -2.27
CA GLN A 117 3.27 -2.83 -3.25
C GLN A 117 2.87 -4.31 -3.39
N TRP A 118 3.70 -5.24 -2.87
CA TRP A 118 3.50 -6.68 -2.90
C TRP A 118 3.05 -7.27 -1.56
N ASP A 119 3.20 -6.52 -0.46
CA ASP A 119 2.81 -6.98 0.88
C ASP A 119 1.38 -7.51 0.95
N PRO A 120 0.37 -6.86 0.31
CA PRO A 120 -0.99 -7.37 0.32
C PRO A 120 -1.14 -8.75 -0.34
N ILE A 121 -0.24 -9.11 -1.27
CA ILE A 121 -0.22 -10.43 -1.91
C ILE A 121 0.65 -11.40 -1.13
N ALA A 122 1.77 -10.91 -0.60
CA ALA A 122 2.71 -11.73 0.15
C ALA A 122 2.13 -12.19 1.49
N GLN A 123 1.50 -11.28 2.23
CA GLN A 123 1.00 -11.53 3.58
C GLN A 123 -0.38 -10.88 3.79
N PRO A 124 -1.42 -11.28 3.02
CA PRO A 124 -2.72 -10.62 3.05
C PRO A 124 -3.38 -10.66 4.42
N HIS A 125 -3.15 -11.71 5.20
CA HIS A 125 -3.65 -11.89 6.55
C HIS A 125 -2.94 -11.01 7.59
N LEU A 126 -1.76 -10.49 7.28
CA LEU A 126 -0.97 -9.61 8.16
C LEU A 126 -1.00 -8.14 7.72
N GLU A 127 -1.56 -7.81 6.56
CA GLU A 127 -1.55 -6.47 5.99
C GLU A 127 -2.06 -5.41 7.00
N PHE A 128 -3.20 -5.67 7.64
CA PHE A 128 -3.77 -4.75 8.62
C PHE A 128 -2.96 -4.70 9.93
N LEU A 129 -2.31 -5.82 10.33
CA LEU A 129 -1.44 -5.86 11.50
C LEU A 129 -0.16 -5.07 11.28
N HIS A 130 0.40 -5.10 10.08
CA HIS A 130 1.55 -4.27 9.73
C HIS A 130 1.19 -2.78 9.83
N ALA A 131 0.02 -2.38 9.32
CA ALA A 131 -0.49 -1.03 9.50
C ALA A 131 -0.67 -0.68 10.99
N TRP A 132 -1.26 -1.59 11.74
CA TRP A 132 -1.51 -1.45 13.18
C TRP A 132 -0.21 -1.23 13.96
N ASN A 133 0.82 -2.02 13.68
CA ASN A 133 2.09 -1.95 14.41
C ASN A 133 2.92 -0.70 14.05
N ARG A 134 2.76 -0.18 12.85
CA ARG A 134 3.43 1.06 12.43
C ARG A 134 2.83 2.33 13.03
N ARG A 135 1.57 2.26 13.49
CA ARG A 135 0.79 3.44 13.88
C ARG A 135 0.37 3.33 15.36
N PRO A 136 1.00 4.09 16.25
CA PRO A 136 0.71 4.01 17.69
C PRO A 136 -0.65 4.61 18.07
N GLU A 137 -1.11 5.65 17.37
CA GLU A 137 -2.40 6.26 17.64
C GLU A 137 -3.53 5.56 16.91
N ARG A 138 -4.50 5.07 17.64
CA ARG A 138 -5.60 4.25 17.14
C ARG A 138 -6.93 4.74 17.68
N ARG A 139 -7.93 4.83 16.81
CA ARG A 139 -9.27 5.26 17.21
C ARG A 139 -10.34 4.58 16.38
N THR A 140 -11.35 4.02 17.04
CA THR A 140 -12.58 3.56 16.38
C THR A 140 -13.40 4.79 16.01
N MET A 141 -13.65 4.97 14.71
CA MET A 141 -14.35 6.15 14.17
C MET A 141 -15.86 5.97 14.07
N GLY A 142 -16.35 4.73 14.11
CA GLY A 142 -17.77 4.40 14.01
C GLY A 142 -18.03 3.22 13.09
N LEU A 143 -19.30 3.07 12.73
CA LEU A 143 -19.78 2.07 11.78
C LEU A 143 -19.96 2.69 10.39
N VAL A 144 -19.52 1.98 9.37
CA VAL A 144 -19.68 2.36 7.96
C VAL A 144 -20.04 1.13 7.14
N MET A 145 -20.66 1.36 5.98
CA MET A 145 -20.87 0.29 5.00
C MET A 145 -19.68 0.26 4.02
N ARG A 146 -19.19 -0.95 3.73
CA ARG A 146 -18.26 -1.24 2.64
C ARG A 146 -18.90 -2.26 1.71
N GLY A 147 -19.42 -1.80 0.58
CA GLY A 147 -20.36 -2.58 -0.22
C GLY A 147 -21.59 -2.92 0.63
N ASP A 148 -21.89 -4.21 0.74
CA ASP A 148 -23.03 -4.72 1.51
C ASP A 148 -22.66 -5.12 2.95
N GLU A 149 -21.42 -4.86 3.38
CA GLU A 149 -20.91 -5.28 4.69
C GLU A 149 -20.78 -4.11 5.66
N ALA A 150 -21.37 -4.27 6.86
CA ALA A 150 -21.21 -3.31 7.96
C ALA A 150 -19.83 -3.51 8.60
N CYS A 151 -19.06 -2.43 8.73
CA CYS A 151 -17.70 -2.46 9.22
C CYS A 151 -17.45 -1.43 10.31
N TYR A 152 -16.60 -1.77 11.28
CA TYR A 152 -15.94 -0.78 12.12
C TYR A 152 -14.82 -0.11 11.34
N ARG A 153 -14.89 1.21 11.24
CA ARG A 153 -13.79 2.02 10.67
C ARG A 153 -12.81 2.39 11.79
N ILE A 154 -11.57 2.00 11.64
CA ILE A 154 -10.49 2.27 12.59
C ILE A 154 -9.47 3.18 11.90
N ARG A 155 -9.18 4.31 12.55
CA ARG A 155 -8.12 5.23 12.13
C ARG A 155 -6.83 4.86 12.83
N LEU A 156 -5.75 4.75 12.06
CA LEU A 156 -4.40 4.50 12.51
C LEU A 156 -3.52 5.67 12.12
N ALA A 157 -2.86 6.33 13.08
CA ALA A 157 -2.05 7.52 12.81
C ALA A 157 -0.70 7.46 13.52
N GLY A 158 0.25 8.27 13.03
CA GLY A 158 1.51 8.53 13.74
C GLY A 158 1.32 9.48 14.91
N SER A 159 2.25 9.45 15.86
CA SER A 159 2.16 10.13 17.17
C SER A 159 2.33 11.64 17.16
N SER A 160 2.58 12.31 16.03
CA SER A 160 3.19 13.63 16.12
C SER A 160 2.41 14.80 15.52
N ASP A 161 1.23 14.62 14.92
CA ASP A 161 0.57 15.81 14.37
C ASP A 161 -0.96 15.78 14.42
N PRO A 162 -1.56 16.56 15.36
CA PRO A 162 -3.01 16.75 15.40
C PRO A 162 -3.56 17.55 14.21
N THR A 163 -2.72 18.24 13.44
CA THR A 163 -3.14 19.07 12.29
C THR A 163 -3.28 18.30 11.00
N PHE A 164 -2.64 17.14 10.84
CA PHE A 164 -2.77 16.26 9.68
C PHE A 164 -3.82 15.17 9.90
N LEU A 165 -5.03 15.57 10.17
CA LEU A 165 -6.09 14.71 10.69
C LEU A 165 -6.47 13.54 9.77
N GLU A 166 -6.27 13.61 8.48
CA GLU A 166 -6.63 12.52 7.57
C GLU A 166 -5.53 12.09 6.60
N GLU A 167 -4.69 12.99 6.10
CA GLU A 167 -3.74 12.68 5.03
C GLU A 167 -2.68 11.64 5.45
N GLY A 168 -2.13 11.74 6.65
CA GLY A 168 -1.13 10.81 7.18
C GLY A 168 -1.72 9.54 7.83
N ALA A 169 -3.05 9.45 7.99
CA ALA A 169 -3.69 8.32 8.63
C ALA A 169 -3.94 7.18 7.66
N GLU A 170 -3.83 5.95 8.14
CA GLU A 170 -4.30 4.74 7.49
C GLU A 170 -5.68 4.37 8.05
N PHE A 171 -6.49 3.64 7.29
CA PHE A 171 -7.79 3.16 7.78
C PHE A 171 -7.92 1.67 7.56
N VAL A 172 -8.35 0.99 8.61
CA VAL A 172 -8.70 -0.42 8.57
C VAL A 172 -10.21 -0.56 8.80
N TYR A 173 -10.83 -1.42 8.02
CA TYR A 173 -12.25 -1.72 8.11
C TYR A 173 -12.41 -3.18 8.48
N LEU A 174 -13.00 -3.44 9.65
CA LEU A 174 -13.22 -4.79 10.16
C LEU A 174 -14.72 -5.09 10.14
N SER A 175 -15.09 -6.24 9.61
CA SER A 175 -16.47 -6.72 9.59
C SER A 175 -17.06 -6.76 10.99
N VAL A 176 -18.25 -6.21 11.16
CA VAL A 176 -18.99 -6.27 12.42
C VAL A 176 -19.35 -7.72 12.77
N ILE A 177 -19.69 -8.50 11.75
CA ILE A 177 -20.17 -9.88 11.90
C ILE A 177 -19.01 -10.84 12.14
N THR A 178 -18.04 -10.84 11.21
CA THR A 178 -16.97 -11.84 11.20
C THR A 178 -15.74 -11.41 11.98
N GLY A 179 -15.51 -10.11 12.16
CA GLY A 179 -14.27 -9.53 12.68
C GLY A 179 -13.13 -9.51 11.69
N LEU A 180 -13.28 -10.11 10.50
CA LEU A 180 -12.22 -10.19 9.49
C LEU A 180 -12.01 -8.84 8.82
N PRO A 181 -10.79 -8.54 8.34
CA PRO A 181 -10.52 -7.37 7.53
C PRO A 181 -11.34 -7.38 6.23
N VAL A 182 -11.94 -6.24 5.89
CA VAL A 182 -12.71 -6.03 4.64
C VAL A 182 -11.93 -5.10 3.72
N THR A 183 -11.36 -4.02 4.27
CA THR A 183 -10.59 -3.05 3.51
C THR A 183 -9.45 -2.50 4.35
N HIS A 184 -8.30 -2.23 3.71
CA HIS A 184 -7.22 -1.41 4.24
C HIS A 184 -6.94 -0.26 3.28
N GLU A 185 -6.95 0.97 3.77
CA GLU A 185 -6.57 2.18 3.05
C GLU A 185 -5.25 2.71 3.63
N SER A 186 -4.21 2.76 2.80
CA SER A 186 -2.92 3.36 3.21
C SER A 186 -3.06 4.85 3.51
N ALA A 187 -2.04 5.45 4.11
CA ALA A 187 -1.92 6.90 4.20
C ALA A 187 -2.01 7.53 2.79
N ALA A 188 -2.59 8.72 2.72
CA ALA A 188 -2.69 9.45 1.47
C ALA A 188 -1.30 9.85 0.96
N ASN A 189 -1.13 9.80 -0.35
CA ASN A 189 0.08 10.35 -0.98
C ASN A 189 0.07 11.88 -0.85
N SER A 190 1.13 12.46 -0.30
CA SER A 190 1.24 13.90 -0.01
C SER A 190 1.06 14.81 -1.26
N ARG A 191 1.29 14.29 -2.46
CA ARG A 191 1.17 15.07 -3.71
C ARG A 191 -0.21 14.96 -4.35
N SER A 192 -0.84 13.79 -4.28
CA SER A 192 -2.09 13.50 -5.00
C SER A 192 -3.31 13.35 -4.09
N GLY A 193 -3.13 13.24 -2.78
CA GLY A 193 -4.19 12.87 -1.84
C GLY A 193 -4.72 11.44 -2.03
N ALA A 194 -4.23 10.73 -3.04
CA ALA A 194 -4.71 9.39 -3.37
C ALA A 194 -4.18 8.35 -2.38
N ARG A 195 -5.01 7.37 -2.04
CA ARG A 195 -4.70 6.26 -1.17
C ARG A 195 -4.54 4.97 -1.97
N ARG A 196 -3.70 4.09 -1.49
CA ARG A 196 -3.70 2.70 -1.92
C ARG A 196 -4.79 1.99 -1.14
N ILE A 197 -5.62 1.21 -1.83
CA ILE A 197 -6.73 0.48 -1.23
C ILE A 197 -6.54 -1.00 -1.50
N THR A 198 -6.67 -1.81 -0.46
CA THR A 198 -6.71 -3.27 -0.52
C THR A 198 -8.06 -3.73 0.01
N ASP A 199 -8.89 -4.31 -0.86
CA ASP A 199 -10.13 -4.97 -0.46
C ASP A 199 -9.91 -6.47 -0.38
N PHE A 200 -10.39 -7.09 0.70
CA PHE A 200 -10.28 -8.53 0.98
C PHE A 200 -11.66 -9.17 0.85
N LYS A 201 -11.73 -10.33 0.18
CA LYS A 201 -12.99 -11.05 -0.01
C LYS A 201 -12.79 -12.54 0.15
N ASP A 202 -13.90 -13.22 0.48
CA ASP A 202 -14.02 -14.67 0.46
C ASP A 202 -12.93 -15.35 1.30
N TRP A 203 -12.95 -15.12 2.60
CA TRP A 203 -12.01 -15.69 3.54
C TRP A 203 -12.22 -17.18 3.75
N GLU A 204 -11.21 -18.00 3.47
CA GLU A 204 -11.23 -19.45 3.61
C GLU A 204 -10.15 -19.95 4.58
N ALA A 205 -10.43 -21.05 5.25
CA ALA A 205 -9.46 -21.67 6.15
C ALA A 205 -8.38 -22.43 5.38
N THR A 206 -7.13 -22.18 5.74
CA THR A 206 -5.96 -22.94 5.29
C THR A 206 -5.23 -23.45 6.54
N GLY A 207 -5.55 -24.68 6.96
CA GLY A 207 -5.13 -25.17 8.27
C GLY A 207 -5.69 -24.31 9.40
N PRO A 208 -4.83 -23.82 10.33
CA PRO A 208 -5.29 -23.00 11.46
C PRO A 208 -5.61 -21.55 11.10
N ILE A 209 -5.17 -21.06 9.93
CA ILE A 209 -5.30 -19.67 9.53
C ILE A 209 -6.39 -19.47 8.47
N LYS A 210 -7.03 -18.30 8.46
CA LYS A 210 -7.87 -17.85 7.35
C LYS A 210 -7.11 -16.93 6.42
N LEU A 211 -7.26 -17.17 5.11
CA LEU A 211 -6.71 -16.36 4.04
C LEU A 211 -7.83 -15.85 3.14
N PRO A 212 -7.73 -14.63 2.60
CA PRO A 212 -8.66 -14.19 1.59
C PRO A 212 -8.39 -14.93 0.29
N THR A 213 -9.43 -15.34 -0.43
CA THR A 213 -9.27 -15.97 -1.74
C THR A 213 -9.27 -14.96 -2.87
N GLN A 214 -9.72 -13.73 -2.60
CA GLN A 214 -9.73 -12.64 -3.56
C GLN A 214 -9.28 -11.33 -2.91
N LEU A 215 -8.47 -10.57 -3.68
CA LEU A 215 -8.05 -9.21 -3.32
C LEU A 215 -8.35 -8.28 -4.51
N THR A 216 -8.76 -7.06 -4.20
CA THR A 216 -8.75 -5.95 -5.17
C THR A 216 -7.76 -4.91 -4.68
N LEU A 217 -6.73 -4.65 -5.48
CA LEU A 217 -5.67 -3.70 -5.15
C LEU A 217 -5.82 -2.47 -6.03
N THR A 218 -6.15 -1.33 -5.44
CA THR A 218 -6.19 -0.04 -6.13
C THR A 218 -4.95 0.77 -5.77
N GLY A 219 -4.12 1.05 -6.75
CA GLY A 219 -2.91 1.86 -6.57
C GLY A 219 -3.22 3.35 -6.47
N ILE A 220 -2.27 4.15 -5.98
CA ILE A 220 -2.38 5.62 -5.89
C ILE A 220 -2.60 6.31 -7.25
N ASN A 221 -2.32 5.62 -8.34
CA ASN A 221 -2.55 6.07 -9.72
C ASN A 221 -3.90 5.59 -10.30
N GLY A 222 -4.79 5.08 -9.45
CA GLY A 222 -6.09 4.53 -9.85
C GLY A 222 -6.05 3.19 -10.57
N LYS A 223 -4.86 2.62 -10.81
CA LYS A 223 -4.77 1.30 -11.46
C LYS A 223 -5.28 0.21 -10.53
N VAL A 224 -6.17 -0.62 -11.06
CA VAL A 224 -6.78 -1.72 -10.32
C VAL A 224 -6.16 -3.06 -10.74
N ARG A 225 -5.85 -3.89 -9.77
CA ARG A 225 -5.44 -5.28 -9.94
C ARG A 225 -6.40 -6.18 -9.18
N GLN A 226 -6.94 -7.16 -9.85
CA GLN A 226 -7.67 -8.25 -9.20
C GLN A 226 -6.71 -9.41 -8.97
N VAL A 227 -6.71 -9.93 -7.76
CA VAL A 227 -5.81 -10.99 -7.32
C VAL A 227 -6.65 -12.13 -6.79
N LYS A 228 -6.47 -13.31 -7.37
CA LYS A 228 -7.19 -14.51 -6.96
C LYS A 228 -6.22 -15.56 -6.43
N ASN A 229 -6.48 -16.06 -5.23
CA ASN A 229 -5.75 -17.21 -4.70
C ASN A 229 -6.13 -18.47 -5.50
N THR A 230 -5.12 -19.19 -5.94
CA THR A 230 -5.29 -20.43 -6.72
C THR A 230 -4.86 -21.66 -5.93
N ALA A 231 -4.02 -21.48 -4.92
CA ALA A 231 -3.61 -22.54 -4.00
C ALA A 231 -3.02 -21.92 -2.73
N ALA A 232 -3.27 -22.57 -1.60
CA ALA A 232 -2.64 -22.26 -0.32
C ALA A 232 -2.32 -23.55 0.43
N SER A 233 -1.15 -23.60 1.06
CA SER A 233 -0.71 -24.73 1.87
C SER A 233 0.20 -24.28 3.00
N ILE A 234 0.27 -25.10 4.03
CA ILE A 234 1.20 -24.91 5.14
C ILE A 234 2.57 -25.45 4.71
N LEU A 235 3.63 -24.70 4.99
CA LEU A 235 5.00 -25.17 4.84
C LEU A 235 5.41 -25.96 6.10
N GLU A 236 5.82 -27.21 5.92
CA GLU A 236 6.34 -28.05 7.01
C GLU A 236 7.68 -27.53 7.54
N VAL A 237 8.48 -26.95 6.65
CA VAL A 237 9.80 -26.41 6.98
C VAL A 237 9.77 -24.89 6.85
N PRO A 238 10.22 -24.15 7.88
CA PRO A 238 10.33 -22.70 7.81
C PRO A 238 11.19 -22.24 6.63
N LEU A 239 10.82 -21.13 6.01
CA LEU A 239 11.62 -20.50 4.98
C LEU A 239 12.87 -19.87 5.60
N VAL A 240 14.04 -20.31 5.16
CA VAL A 240 15.31 -19.71 5.52
C VAL A 240 15.86 -18.98 4.30
N LEU A 241 16.05 -17.68 4.41
CA LEU A 241 16.59 -16.84 3.35
C LEU A 241 18.04 -16.46 3.64
N GLU A 242 18.94 -16.90 2.77
CA GLU A 242 20.34 -16.47 2.81
C GLU A 242 20.49 -15.14 2.06
N VAL A 243 20.85 -14.09 2.79
CA VAL A 243 21.08 -12.77 2.19
C VAL A 243 22.42 -12.79 1.43
N PRO A 244 22.41 -12.55 0.10
CA PRO A 244 23.65 -12.53 -0.69
C PRO A 244 24.63 -11.46 -0.18
N GLN A 245 25.95 -11.74 -0.23
CA GLN A 245 26.97 -10.83 0.28
C GLN A 245 26.88 -9.45 -0.38
N GLN A 246 26.70 -9.42 -1.69
CA GLN A 246 26.55 -8.16 -2.45
C GLN A 246 25.34 -7.31 -2.03
N VAL A 247 24.29 -7.94 -1.46
CA VAL A 247 23.13 -7.21 -0.91
C VAL A 247 23.48 -6.62 0.45
N LYS A 248 24.26 -7.35 1.27
CA LYS A 248 24.73 -6.87 2.57
C LYS A 248 25.68 -5.68 2.41
N ASP A 249 26.55 -5.74 1.41
CA ASP A 249 27.56 -4.69 1.13
C ASP A 249 26.97 -3.48 0.40
N ALA A 250 25.77 -3.62 -0.18
CA ALA A 250 25.13 -2.53 -0.89
C ALA A 250 24.66 -1.41 0.06
N LYS A 251 24.85 -0.16 -0.38
CA LYS A 251 24.33 1.01 0.36
C LYS A 251 22.83 0.86 0.58
N ASP A 252 22.37 1.23 1.78
CA ASP A 252 20.95 1.21 2.11
C ASP A 252 20.17 2.17 1.19
N PRO A 253 19.20 1.69 0.41
CA PRO A 253 18.37 2.53 -0.43
C PRO A 253 17.32 3.33 0.37
N ASN A 254 17.11 3.00 1.65
CA ASN A 254 16.26 3.73 2.58
C ASN A 254 17.15 4.39 3.65
N PRO A 255 17.80 5.54 3.37
CA PRO A 255 18.57 6.22 4.39
C PRO A 255 17.64 6.57 5.55
N VAL A 256 18.02 6.18 6.76
CA VAL A 256 17.31 6.59 7.97
C VAL A 256 17.34 8.12 7.99
N LEU A 257 16.17 8.75 7.82
CA LEU A 257 16.01 10.16 8.10
C LEU A 257 16.09 10.29 9.62
N THR A 258 17.27 10.64 10.13
CA THR A 258 17.41 11.01 11.53
C THR A 258 16.50 12.21 11.80
N PRO A 259 15.85 12.29 12.98
CA PRO A 259 14.96 13.40 13.33
C PRO A 259 15.60 14.78 13.18
N ASP A 260 16.92 14.85 13.20
CA ASP A 260 17.72 16.07 13.11
C ASP A 260 18.00 16.54 11.67
N GLY A 261 17.36 15.94 10.65
CA GLY A 261 17.63 16.23 9.25
C GLY A 261 18.97 15.65 8.77
N PRO A 262 19.30 15.78 7.48
CA PRO A 262 20.61 15.40 7.00
C PRO A 262 21.65 16.26 7.74
N SER A 263 22.39 15.66 8.66
CA SER A 263 23.55 16.28 9.28
C SER A 263 24.46 16.72 8.13
N LEU A 264 24.58 18.00 7.91
CA LEU A 264 25.62 18.64 7.13
C LEU A 264 26.97 18.49 7.88
N ALA A 265 27.25 17.25 8.33
CA ALA A 265 28.50 16.89 8.91
C ALA A 265 29.53 16.89 7.78
N THR A 266 30.32 17.92 7.82
CA THR A 266 31.64 18.01 7.21
C THR A 266 31.66 18.22 5.71
N GLN A 267 31.12 19.33 5.23
CA GLN A 267 31.83 20.05 4.20
C GLN A 267 33.01 20.73 4.91
N THR A 268 34.19 20.18 4.69
CA THR A 268 35.46 20.90 4.98
C THR A 268 35.33 22.29 4.38
N PRO A 269 35.61 23.38 5.16
CA PRO A 269 35.55 24.70 4.60
C PRO A 269 36.61 24.80 3.49
N VAL A 270 36.15 24.80 2.27
CA VAL A 270 36.96 25.28 1.14
C VAL A 270 37.11 26.77 1.45
N THR A 271 38.29 27.15 1.92
CA THR A 271 38.72 28.53 2.03
C THR A 271 38.75 29.11 0.61
N SER A 272 37.64 29.65 0.19
CA SER A 272 37.57 30.50 -1.00
C SER A 272 37.96 31.92 -0.51
N GLU A 273 39.10 32.35 -0.99
CA GLU A 273 39.57 33.75 -0.95
C GLU A 273 38.43 34.65 -1.43
N PRO A 274 38.20 35.83 -0.79
CA PRO A 274 37.11 36.69 -1.20
C PRO A 274 37.42 37.31 -2.57
N GLU A 275 36.76 36.87 -3.61
CA GLU A 275 36.69 37.58 -4.89
C GLU A 275 35.98 38.93 -4.64
N GLN A 276 36.66 40.02 -5.01
CA GLN A 276 36.13 41.39 -5.00
C GLN A 276 34.87 41.46 -5.88
N PRO A 277 33.84 42.18 -5.45
CA PRO A 277 32.65 42.34 -6.27
C PRO A 277 32.98 43.24 -7.50
N GLU A 278 32.92 42.68 -8.69
CA GLU A 278 32.86 43.48 -9.91
C GLU A 278 31.58 44.32 -9.93
N ALA A 279 31.78 45.62 -10.21
CA ALA A 279 30.69 46.58 -10.33
C ALA A 279 29.75 46.25 -11.46
N ILE A 280 28.52 45.93 -11.15
CA ILE A 280 27.44 45.68 -12.11
C ILE A 280 26.98 47.04 -12.65
N GLU A 281 27.25 47.31 -13.94
CA GLU A 281 26.65 48.44 -14.67
C GLU A 281 25.11 48.26 -14.75
N PRO A 282 24.30 49.33 -14.55
CA PRO A 282 22.86 49.24 -14.69
C PRO A 282 22.44 49.06 -16.16
N GLY A 283 21.88 47.88 -16.47
CA GLY A 283 21.28 47.58 -17.76
C GLY A 283 20.05 48.43 -18.08
N PRO A 284 19.69 48.62 -19.34
CA PRO A 284 18.65 49.54 -19.78
C PRO A 284 17.24 49.09 -19.37
N ASN A 285 16.47 50.05 -18.88
CA ASN A 285 15.07 49.92 -18.41
C ASN A 285 14.16 49.22 -19.44
N PRO A 286 13.37 48.23 -19.08
CA PRO A 286 12.42 47.62 -19.99
C PRO A 286 11.25 48.56 -20.30
N LYS A 287 10.92 48.68 -21.59
CA LYS A 287 9.77 49.45 -22.10
C LYS A 287 8.44 48.86 -21.55
N PRO A 288 7.47 49.72 -21.21
CA PRO A 288 6.14 49.29 -20.79
C PRO A 288 5.41 48.55 -21.92
N LEU A 289 4.89 47.37 -21.64
CA LEU A 289 3.97 46.64 -22.53
C LEU A 289 2.60 47.32 -22.57
N ALA A 290 2.13 47.63 -23.77
CA ALA A 290 0.80 48.19 -24.03
C ALA A 290 -0.32 47.21 -23.59
N PRO A 291 -1.43 47.69 -23.07
CA PRO A 291 -2.55 46.85 -22.64
C PRO A 291 -3.22 46.19 -23.86
N LYS A 292 -3.42 44.88 -23.79
CA LYS A 292 -4.20 44.12 -24.76
C LYS A 292 -5.69 44.51 -24.63
N GLN A 293 -6.29 44.94 -25.76
CA GLN A 293 -7.72 45.14 -25.88
C GLN A 293 -8.50 43.83 -25.73
N PRO A 294 -9.69 43.85 -25.07
CA PRO A 294 -10.54 42.68 -24.98
C PRO A 294 -11.18 42.35 -26.32
N THR A 295 -11.06 41.12 -26.77
CA THR A 295 -11.77 40.60 -27.95
C THR A 295 -13.26 40.45 -27.64
N ALA A 296 -14.10 40.95 -28.54
CA ALA A 296 -15.56 40.87 -28.46
C ALA A 296 -16.05 39.40 -28.56
N PRO A 297 -17.20 39.08 -27.92
CA PRO A 297 -17.75 37.73 -27.99
C PRO A 297 -18.36 37.43 -29.37
N GLU A 298 -17.98 36.25 -29.89
CA GLU A 298 -18.52 35.68 -31.12
C GLU A 298 -20.01 35.32 -30.95
N GLN A 299 -20.88 35.77 -31.86
CA GLN A 299 -22.30 35.42 -31.90
C GLN A 299 -22.47 33.97 -32.41
N PRO A 300 -23.45 33.21 -31.85
CA PRO A 300 -23.74 31.87 -32.34
C PRO A 300 -24.41 31.87 -33.70
N ALA A 301 -23.91 31.07 -34.61
CA ALA A 301 -24.44 30.80 -35.92
C ALA A 301 -25.83 30.15 -35.85
N LYS A 302 -26.80 30.70 -36.58
CA LYS A 302 -28.11 30.08 -36.83
C LYS A 302 -27.93 28.94 -37.83
N SER A 303 -28.33 27.76 -37.42
CA SER A 303 -28.53 26.62 -38.33
C SER A 303 -29.86 26.68 -39.05
N PRO A 304 -29.94 26.18 -40.29
CA PRO A 304 -31.17 26.07 -41.08
C PRO A 304 -32.07 24.91 -40.63
#